data_7e307f2f7bfd86e2622d3b4c4203421b
#
_entry.id   7e307f2f7bfd86e2622d3b4c4203421b
#
_cell.length_a   1.000
_cell.length_b   1.000
_cell.length_c   1.000
_cell.angle_alpha   90.00
_cell.angle_beta   90.00
_cell.angle_gamma   90.00
#
_symmetry.space_group_name_H-M   'P 1'
#
loop_
_entity.id
_entity.type
_entity.pdbx_description
1 polymer ?
#
loop_
_entity_poly.entity_id
_entity_poly.type
_entity_poly.pdbx_seq_one_letter_code
_entity_poly.pdbx_strand_id
1 'polypeptide(L)'
;MTTLDKENIQTAEILLPCNNLDETLQFFTDKLGFKMESIAPAENPSLAVISGYGIRIRLEPGNNPDPGSINLLCSDPVSVADGKLELTAPNGTCVNLIEVDPPL
;
A
#
# COMPACT_ATOMS: atom_id res chain seq x y z
N MET A 1 23.46 -5.40 30.52
CA MET A 1 23.04 -6.04 29.28
C MET A 1 21.70 -5.48 28.86
N THR A 2 21.56 -5.16 27.57
CA THR A 2 20.31 -4.64 27.07
C THR A 2 19.43 -5.79 26.58
N THR A 3 18.24 -5.88 27.12
CA THR A 3 17.25 -6.84 26.65
C THR A 3 16.44 -6.20 25.54
N LEU A 4 16.32 -6.89 24.42
CA LEU A 4 15.47 -6.43 23.33
C LEU A 4 14.02 -6.68 23.70
N ASP A 5 13.26 -5.61 23.84
CA ASP A 5 11.85 -5.70 24.19
C ASP A 5 11.00 -5.58 22.92
N LYS A 6 10.74 -6.71 22.29
CA LYS A 6 9.96 -6.75 21.06
C LYS A 6 8.51 -6.36 21.30
N GLU A 7 8.02 -6.51 22.51
CA GLU A 7 6.65 -6.13 22.86
C GLU A 7 6.46 -4.63 22.85
N ASN A 8 7.55 -3.87 22.86
CA ASN A 8 7.52 -2.43 22.76
C ASN A 8 7.20 -1.94 21.34
N ILE A 9 7.31 -2.80 20.35
CA ILE A 9 6.97 -2.45 18.97
C ILE A 9 5.46 -2.53 18.82
N GLN A 10 4.84 -1.40 18.47
CA GLN A 10 3.39 -1.30 18.37
C GLN A 10 2.89 -1.72 16.99
N THR A 11 3.54 -1.25 15.94
CA THR A 11 3.12 -1.53 14.58
C THR A 11 4.26 -1.22 13.63
N ALA A 12 4.12 -1.64 12.39
CA ALA A 12 5.11 -1.36 11.36
C ALA A 12 4.44 -0.71 10.17
N GLU A 13 5.15 0.18 9.51
CA GLU A 13 4.67 0.85 8.30
C GLU A 13 5.69 0.67 7.19
N ILE A 14 5.16 0.55 5.97
CA ILE A 14 5.97 0.62 4.77
C ILE A 14 5.87 2.05 4.25
N LEU A 15 7.00 2.67 3.98
CA LEU A 15 7.04 4.04 3.49
C LEU A 15 7.15 4.03 1.96
N LEU A 16 6.21 4.68 1.29
CA LEU A 16 6.24 4.85 -0.16
C LEU A 16 6.20 6.34 -0.50
N PRO A 17 7.13 6.81 -1.32
CA PRO A 17 7.11 8.20 -1.77
C PRO A 17 5.94 8.45 -2.73
N CYS A 18 5.39 9.64 -2.66
CA CYS A 18 4.20 9.98 -3.43
C CYS A 18 4.14 11.49 -3.65
N ASN A 19 4.07 11.94 -4.91
CA ASN A 19 3.89 13.34 -5.22
C ASN A 19 2.53 13.63 -5.85
N ASN A 20 1.67 12.62 -5.92
CA ASN A 20 0.32 12.70 -6.49
C ASN A 20 -0.63 11.94 -5.57
N LEU A 21 -0.79 12.45 -4.36
CA LEU A 21 -1.48 11.75 -3.29
C LEU A 21 -2.92 11.36 -3.64
N ASP A 22 -3.69 12.29 -4.21
CA ASP A 22 -5.11 12.01 -4.49
C ASP A 22 -5.27 10.81 -5.41
N GLU A 23 -4.53 10.79 -6.51
CA GLU A 23 -4.62 9.70 -7.48
C GLU A 23 -4.12 8.38 -6.90
N THR A 24 -3.01 8.44 -6.17
CA THR A 24 -2.44 7.25 -5.54
C THR A 24 -3.36 6.69 -4.48
N LEU A 25 -3.94 7.57 -3.66
CA LEU A 25 -4.86 7.16 -2.62
C LEU A 25 -6.09 6.49 -3.21
N GLN A 26 -6.67 7.06 -4.28
CA GLN A 26 -7.81 6.47 -4.96
C GLN A 26 -7.47 5.08 -5.51
N PHE A 27 -6.28 4.94 -6.07
CA PHE A 27 -5.85 3.65 -6.61
C PHE A 27 -5.85 2.58 -5.51
N PHE A 28 -5.23 2.87 -4.37
CA PHE A 28 -5.14 1.88 -3.30
C PHE A 28 -6.48 1.64 -2.62
N THR A 29 -7.29 2.66 -2.44
CA THR A 29 -8.57 2.49 -1.74
C THR A 29 -9.67 1.97 -2.64
N ASP A 30 -9.88 2.59 -3.79
CA ASP A 30 -11.02 2.24 -4.65
C ASP A 30 -10.75 1.00 -5.49
N LYS A 31 -9.55 0.86 -6.01
CA LYS A 31 -9.23 -0.28 -6.88
C LYS A 31 -8.79 -1.50 -6.09
N LEU A 32 -8.01 -1.33 -5.04
CA LEU A 32 -7.43 -2.45 -4.30
C LEU A 32 -8.09 -2.72 -2.95
N GLY A 33 -8.92 -1.81 -2.46
CA GLY A 33 -9.67 -2.05 -1.23
C GLY A 33 -8.93 -1.76 0.07
N PHE A 34 -7.83 -1.01 0.02
CA PHE A 34 -7.20 -0.52 1.24
C PHE A 34 -8.08 0.50 1.92
N LYS A 35 -7.90 0.68 3.22
CA LYS A 35 -8.65 1.67 4.00
C LYS A 35 -7.74 2.83 4.36
N MET A 36 -8.27 4.04 4.26
CA MET A 36 -7.55 5.22 4.71
C MET A 36 -7.65 5.31 6.23
N GLU A 37 -6.48 5.36 6.89
CA GLU A 37 -6.41 5.50 8.34
C GLU A 37 -6.32 6.97 8.74
N SER A 38 -5.52 7.75 8.02
CA SER A 38 -5.35 9.17 8.33
C SER A 38 -4.80 9.91 7.12
N ILE A 39 -5.07 11.21 7.07
CA ILE A 39 -4.45 12.13 6.12
C ILE A 39 -4.03 13.38 6.85
N ALA A 40 -2.99 14.04 6.34
CA ALA A 40 -2.48 15.27 6.94
C ALA A 40 -1.69 16.08 5.91
N PRO A 41 -1.66 17.40 6.04
CA PRO A 41 -2.54 18.20 6.87
C PRO A 41 -3.99 18.18 6.35
N ALA A 42 -4.93 18.56 7.20
CA ALA A 42 -6.35 18.39 6.88
C ALA A 42 -6.81 19.23 5.68
N GLU A 43 -6.25 20.43 5.49
CA GLU A 43 -6.69 21.34 4.45
C GLU A 43 -6.03 21.15 3.09
N ASN A 44 -4.85 20.58 3.07
CA ASN A 44 -4.13 20.34 1.82
C ASN A 44 -3.29 19.08 2.00
N PRO A 45 -3.94 17.92 1.99
CA PRO A 45 -3.24 16.69 2.35
C PRO A 45 -2.06 16.38 1.44
N SER A 46 -0.93 16.04 2.03
CA SER A 46 0.25 15.59 1.31
C SER A 46 0.71 14.22 1.80
N LEU A 47 0.14 13.74 2.91
CA LEU A 47 0.53 12.49 3.54
C LEU A 47 -0.73 11.70 3.88
N ALA A 48 -0.69 10.40 3.68
CA ALA A 48 -1.78 9.51 4.07
C ALA A 48 -1.21 8.21 4.60
N VAL A 49 -1.95 7.61 5.52
CA VAL A 49 -1.67 6.25 6.00
C VAL A 49 -2.85 5.39 5.61
N ILE A 50 -2.56 4.29 4.95
CA ILE A 50 -3.57 3.33 4.53
C ILE A 50 -3.22 1.95 5.08
N SER A 51 -4.22 1.09 5.19
CA SER A 51 -4.00 -0.27 5.69
C SER A 51 -4.90 -1.24 4.94
N GLY A 52 -4.44 -2.47 4.83
CA GLY A 52 -5.19 -3.53 4.20
C GLY A 52 -4.34 -4.79 4.09
N TYR A 53 -5.01 -5.92 4.12
CA TYR A 53 -4.36 -7.22 3.86
C TYR A 53 -3.16 -7.48 4.76
N GLY A 54 -3.19 -6.96 5.99
CA GLY A 54 -2.14 -7.18 6.97
C GLY A 54 -0.96 -6.22 6.87
N ILE A 55 -1.01 -5.23 5.99
CA ILE A 55 0.06 -4.25 5.88
C ILE A 55 -0.47 -2.83 6.09
N ARG A 56 0.44 -1.95 6.48
CA ARG A 56 0.17 -0.54 6.71
C ARG A 56 1.18 0.26 5.88
N ILE A 57 0.69 1.20 5.11
CA ILE A 57 1.52 1.98 4.18
C ILE A 57 1.38 3.45 4.50
N ARG A 58 2.52 4.13 4.60
CA ARG A 58 2.57 5.58 4.73
C ARG A 58 2.98 6.18 3.39
N LEU A 59 2.08 6.96 2.80
CA LEU A 59 2.36 7.69 1.57
C LEU A 59 2.84 9.09 1.96
N GLU A 60 4.07 9.41 1.65
CA GLU A 60 4.69 10.70 2.01
C GLU A 60 5.17 11.44 0.77
N PRO A 61 5.25 12.78 0.86
CA PRO A 61 5.79 13.54 -0.27
C PRO A 61 7.18 13.05 -0.67
N GLY A 62 7.36 12.84 -1.94
CA GLY A 62 8.63 12.39 -2.48
C GLY A 62 8.47 11.94 -3.90
N ASN A 63 9.57 11.85 -4.60
CA ASN A 63 9.60 11.45 -5.99
C ASN A 63 10.66 10.37 -6.19
N ASN A 64 10.19 9.17 -6.47
CA ASN A 64 11.07 8.04 -6.78
C ASN A 64 10.42 7.29 -7.95
N PRO A 65 11.09 7.22 -9.11
CA PRO A 65 10.50 6.54 -10.27
C PRO A 65 10.30 5.04 -10.08
N ASP A 66 10.98 4.46 -9.09
CA ASP A 66 10.85 3.02 -8.82
C ASP A 66 10.75 2.81 -7.31
N PRO A 67 9.58 3.09 -6.71
CA PRO A 67 9.43 2.96 -5.26
C PRO A 67 9.33 1.52 -4.76
N GLY A 68 9.24 0.55 -5.65
CA GLY A 68 9.19 -0.85 -5.27
C GLY A 68 7.94 -1.55 -5.75
N SER A 69 7.68 -2.71 -5.18
CA SER A 69 6.54 -3.53 -5.58
C SER A 69 5.84 -4.15 -4.38
N ILE A 70 4.58 -4.49 -4.59
CA ILE A 70 3.74 -5.16 -3.61
C ILE A 70 3.12 -6.37 -4.30
N ASN A 71 3.19 -7.53 -3.66
CA ASN A 71 2.50 -8.72 -4.14
C ASN A 71 1.20 -8.89 -3.33
N LEU A 72 0.08 -8.92 -4.01
CA LEU A 72 -1.20 -9.24 -3.40
C LEU A 72 -1.52 -10.69 -3.75
N LEU A 73 -1.63 -11.52 -2.72
CA LEU A 73 -1.88 -12.95 -2.88
C LEU A 73 -3.40 -13.16 -2.91
N CYS A 74 -3.90 -13.63 -4.03
CA CYS A 74 -5.35 -13.66 -4.30
C CYS A 74 -5.83 -15.07 -4.54
N SER A 75 -7.06 -15.36 -4.12
CA SER A 75 -7.71 -16.62 -4.51
C SER A 75 -8.20 -16.55 -5.95
N ASP A 76 -8.56 -15.35 -6.44
CA ASP A 76 -8.99 -15.15 -7.81
C ASP A 76 -8.47 -13.80 -8.33
N PRO A 77 -7.19 -13.76 -8.75
CA PRO A 77 -6.60 -12.49 -9.17
C PRO A 77 -7.23 -11.91 -10.44
N VAL A 78 -7.81 -12.75 -11.30
CA VAL A 78 -8.40 -12.28 -12.56
C VAL A 78 -9.57 -11.34 -12.31
N SER A 79 -10.34 -11.56 -11.25
CA SER A 79 -11.52 -10.74 -10.97
C SER A 79 -11.19 -9.41 -10.29
N VAL A 80 -9.93 -9.19 -9.88
CA VAL A 80 -9.56 -7.96 -9.17
C VAL A 80 -9.46 -6.78 -10.14
N ALA A 81 -8.85 -6.98 -11.31
CA ALA A 81 -8.56 -5.91 -12.25
C ALA A 81 -8.80 -6.33 -13.70
N ASP A 82 -9.92 -6.97 -13.95
CA ASP A 82 -10.35 -7.38 -15.31
C ASP A 82 -9.30 -8.19 -16.06
N GLY A 83 -8.67 -9.13 -15.37
CA GLY A 83 -7.69 -10.03 -15.96
C GLY A 83 -6.27 -9.52 -15.96
N LYS A 84 -6.04 -8.27 -15.59
CA LYS A 84 -4.69 -7.75 -15.45
C LYS A 84 -4.06 -8.30 -14.18
N LEU A 85 -2.85 -8.83 -14.29
CA LEU A 85 -2.15 -9.42 -13.16
C LEU A 85 -1.02 -8.54 -12.65
N GLU A 86 -0.77 -7.43 -13.32
CA GLU A 86 0.23 -6.46 -12.91
C GLU A 86 -0.34 -5.05 -13.10
N LEU A 87 -0.28 -4.25 -12.05
CA LEU A 87 -0.78 -2.89 -12.07
C LEU A 87 0.34 -1.96 -11.65
N THR A 88 0.27 -0.72 -12.12
CA THR A 88 1.19 0.33 -11.69
C THR A 88 0.38 1.43 -11.01
N ALA A 89 0.67 1.68 -9.75
CA ALA A 89 0.02 2.76 -9.02
C ALA A 89 0.50 4.12 -9.53
N PRO A 90 -0.28 5.19 -9.33
CA PRO A 90 0.12 6.51 -9.81
C PRO A 90 1.46 7.00 -9.28
N ASN A 91 1.89 6.54 -8.09
CA ASN A 91 3.20 6.89 -7.56
C ASN A 91 4.33 6.03 -8.11
N GLY A 92 4.04 5.05 -8.98
CA GLY A 92 5.04 4.18 -9.58
C GLY A 92 5.17 2.82 -8.93
N THR A 93 4.48 2.57 -7.83
CA THR A 93 4.55 1.27 -7.17
C THR A 93 3.97 0.18 -8.07
N CYS A 94 4.71 -0.89 -8.25
CA CYS A 94 4.24 -2.05 -9.01
C CYS A 94 3.42 -2.95 -8.09
N VAL A 95 2.22 -3.33 -8.52
CA VAL A 95 1.36 -4.23 -7.75
C VAL A 95 1.13 -5.48 -8.58
N ASN A 96 1.54 -6.62 -8.04
CA ASN A 96 1.38 -7.90 -8.68
C ASN A 96 0.24 -8.66 -8.03
N LEU A 97 -0.67 -9.19 -8.84
CA LEU A 97 -1.79 -10.01 -8.36
C LEU A 97 -1.42 -11.46 -8.60
N ILE A 98 -1.21 -12.20 -7.53
CA ILE A 98 -0.66 -13.57 -7.60
C ILE A 98 -1.68 -14.54 -7.05
N GLU A 99 -1.98 -15.58 -7.82
CA GLU A 99 -2.89 -16.61 -7.37
C GLU A 99 -2.20 -17.51 -6.33
N VAL A 100 -2.92 -17.81 -5.25
CA VAL A 100 -2.46 -18.76 -4.25
C VAL A 100 -3.51 -19.86 -4.13
N ASP A 101 -3.04 -21.11 -4.11
CA ASP A 101 -3.87 -22.29 -3.98
C ASP A 101 -3.09 -23.35 -3.21
N PRO A 102 -3.52 -23.72 -2.02
CA PRO A 102 -4.70 -23.21 -1.31
C PRO A 102 -4.49 -21.81 -0.75
N PRO A 103 -5.58 -21.10 -0.38
CA PRO A 103 -5.47 -19.78 0.24
C PRO A 103 -4.67 -19.85 1.53
N LEU A 104 -3.97 -18.76 1.81
CA LEU A 104 -3.17 -18.64 3.03
C LEU A 104 -4.04 -18.42 4.26
#